data_b5a739a43aa1dc73516365b7300ebbda
#
_entry.id   b5a739a43aa1dc73516365b7300ebbda
#
_cell.length_a   1.000
_cell.length_b   1.000
_cell.length_c   1.000
_cell.angle_alpha   90.00
_cell.angle_beta   90.00
_cell.angle_gamma   90.00
#
_symmetry.space_group_name_H-M   'P 1'
#
loop_
_entity.id
_entity.type
_entity.pdbx_description
1 polymer ?
#
loop_
_entity_poly.entity_id
_entity_poly.type
_entity_poly.pdbx_seq_one_letter_code
_entity_poly.pdbx_strand_id
1 'polypeptide(L)'
;MKFRALLSFTMLLAPVVAGSPAQAQDSASLKKEMIGQWELATTERSKTCVVTMKPDYTPQGLKLELEPGCPAALPFTKDISAWSVAGLDIVRLQNSKGESVIDFTEVETGIFEGVRSGEGVYILQNLAAARSLAKSMDQMIGDWAMVRGNGNTVCGLVLTNNDAGHDNFQVFLKPKCDSTVANFAPTQWRLEHGQIMLIADNGDTWHFEADDNAQWRLVPDSADPLIMLRQ
;
A
#
# COMPACT_ATOMS: atom_id res chain seq x y z
N MET A 1 38.15 73.37 -24.31
CA MET A 1 38.26 71.93 -24.31
C MET A 1 37.24 71.35 -23.37
N LYS A 2 36.13 70.69 -23.92
CA LYS A 2 35.02 70.15 -23.15
C LYS A 2 35.12 68.65 -23.21
N PHE A 3 35.40 68.01 -22.06
CA PHE A 3 35.39 66.58 -21.89
C PHE A 3 33.96 66.10 -21.59
N ARG A 4 33.40 65.28 -22.44
CA ARG A 4 32.11 64.58 -22.20
C ARG A 4 32.43 63.21 -21.62
N ALA A 5 32.02 62.97 -20.39
CA ALA A 5 32.04 61.61 -19.78
C ALA A 5 30.81 60.82 -20.25
N LEU A 6 31.03 59.68 -20.88
CA LEU A 6 30.00 58.69 -21.18
C LEU A 6 29.84 57.79 -19.93
N LEU A 7 28.65 57.80 -19.33
CA LEU A 7 28.24 56.81 -18.34
C LEU A 7 27.70 55.58 -19.09
N SER A 8 28.42 54.46 -18.99
CA SER A 8 27.91 53.15 -19.43
C SER A 8 27.04 52.55 -18.32
N PHE A 9 25.75 52.38 -18.63
CA PHE A 9 24.78 51.75 -17.75
C PHE A 9 24.76 50.25 -18.02
N THR A 10 25.36 49.44 -17.17
CA THR A 10 25.39 47.99 -17.26
C THR A 10 24.13 47.43 -16.61
N MET A 11 23.19 46.94 -17.43
CA MET A 11 21.96 46.34 -16.97
C MET A 11 22.22 44.88 -16.58
N LEU A 12 22.23 44.58 -15.27
CA LEU A 12 22.29 43.22 -14.76
C LEU A 12 20.91 42.54 -14.95
N LEU A 13 20.82 41.58 -15.86
CA LEU A 13 19.70 40.65 -15.93
C LEU A 13 19.87 39.59 -14.83
N ALA A 14 19.00 39.62 -13.82
CA ALA A 14 18.88 38.52 -12.86
C ALA A 14 18.04 37.39 -13.47
N PRO A 15 18.46 36.10 -13.36
CA PRO A 15 17.64 34.99 -13.81
C PRO A 15 16.46 34.82 -12.87
N VAL A 16 15.23 34.91 -13.39
CA VAL A 16 14.01 34.53 -12.70
C VAL A 16 13.97 33.00 -12.65
N VAL A 17 14.26 32.42 -11.51
CA VAL A 17 14.02 31.01 -11.24
C VAL A 17 12.51 30.85 -11.11
N ALA A 18 11.87 30.33 -12.15
CA ALA A 18 10.49 29.90 -12.12
C ALA A 18 10.42 28.62 -11.26
N GLY A 19 10.15 28.80 -9.95
CA GLY A 19 9.76 27.70 -9.08
C GLY A 19 8.46 27.09 -9.61
N SER A 20 8.47 25.80 -9.99
CA SER A 20 7.26 25.04 -10.27
C SER A 20 6.35 25.11 -9.05
N PRO A 21 5.05 25.44 -9.19
CA PRO A 21 4.14 25.36 -8.08
C PRO A 21 4.03 23.90 -7.68
N ALA A 22 4.43 23.57 -6.45
CA ALA A 22 4.01 22.34 -5.80
C ALA A 22 2.48 22.35 -5.83
N GLN A 23 1.87 21.38 -6.52
CA GLN A 23 0.42 21.23 -6.57
C GLN A 23 -0.01 20.85 -5.15
N ALA A 24 -0.45 21.84 -4.38
CA ALA A 24 -1.21 21.58 -3.17
C ALA A 24 -2.47 20.85 -3.62
N GLN A 25 -2.63 19.57 -3.21
CA GLN A 25 -3.90 18.88 -3.39
C GLN A 25 -4.96 19.75 -2.71
N ASP A 26 -5.89 20.25 -3.50
CA ASP A 26 -6.99 21.07 -2.99
C ASP A 26 -7.91 20.14 -2.20
N SER A 27 -8.36 20.55 -1.02
CA SER A 27 -9.32 19.82 -0.19
C SER A 27 -10.58 19.38 -0.97
N ALA A 28 -10.95 20.11 -2.02
CA ALA A 28 -12.02 19.76 -2.94
C ALA A 28 -11.67 18.55 -3.82
N SER A 29 -10.41 18.39 -4.21
CA SER A 29 -9.92 17.24 -4.98
C SER A 29 -9.95 15.99 -4.13
N LEU A 30 -9.36 16.02 -2.94
CA LEU A 30 -9.37 14.91 -1.98
C LEU A 30 -10.81 14.50 -1.63
N LYS A 31 -11.69 15.47 -1.37
CA LYS A 31 -13.10 15.18 -1.11
C LYS A 31 -13.78 14.43 -2.26
N LYS A 32 -13.50 14.79 -3.52
CA LYS A 32 -14.04 14.10 -4.70
C LYS A 32 -13.48 12.69 -4.83
N GLU A 33 -12.22 12.50 -4.54
CA GLU A 33 -11.53 11.20 -4.58
C GLU A 33 -12.06 10.23 -3.54
N MET A 34 -12.38 10.73 -2.35
CA MET A 34 -12.90 9.92 -1.24
C MET A 34 -14.33 9.43 -1.43
N ILE A 35 -15.10 9.95 -2.41
CA ILE A 35 -16.46 9.47 -2.67
C ILE A 35 -16.41 8.05 -3.23
N GLY A 36 -17.08 7.11 -2.54
CA GLY A 36 -17.14 5.71 -2.96
C GLY A 36 -17.00 4.74 -1.79
N GLN A 37 -16.62 3.50 -2.11
CA GLN A 37 -16.44 2.45 -1.13
C GLN A 37 -14.97 2.30 -0.72
N TRP A 38 -14.74 2.24 0.57
CA TRP A 38 -13.43 2.12 1.18
C TRP A 38 -13.40 0.96 2.17
N GLU A 39 -12.28 0.27 2.24
CA GLU A 39 -12.03 -0.70 3.29
C GLU A 39 -11.31 0.01 4.45
N LEU A 40 -11.88 -0.07 5.63
CA LEU A 40 -11.27 0.32 6.90
C LEU A 40 -10.80 -0.96 7.59
N ALA A 41 -9.53 -1.06 7.90
CA ALA A 41 -8.90 -2.28 8.40
C ALA A 41 -7.87 -2.01 9.50
N THR A 42 -7.54 -3.04 10.28
CA THR A 42 -6.27 -3.08 11.03
C THR A 42 -5.10 -3.25 10.06
N THR A 43 -3.88 -2.91 10.48
CA THR A 43 -2.67 -3.06 9.65
C THR A 43 -2.49 -4.49 9.14
N GLU A 44 -2.76 -5.50 9.96
CA GLU A 44 -2.68 -6.92 9.60
C GLU A 44 -3.90 -7.40 8.81
N ARG A 45 -4.87 -6.52 8.52
CA ARG A 45 -6.15 -6.82 7.85
C ARG A 45 -6.93 -8.00 8.47
N SER A 46 -6.63 -8.34 9.73
CA SER A 46 -7.35 -9.37 10.48
C SER A 46 -8.78 -8.95 10.83
N LYS A 47 -9.06 -7.65 10.82
CA LYS A 47 -10.38 -7.05 11.02
C LYS A 47 -10.61 -5.99 9.96
N THR A 48 -11.67 -6.14 9.20
CA THR A 48 -12.02 -5.24 8.10
C THR A 48 -13.47 -4.78 8.18
N CYS A 49 -13.75 -3.63 7.60
CA CYS A 49 -15.06 -3.00 7.57
C CYS A 49 -15.19 -2.18 6.28
N VAL A 50 -16.28 -2.36 5.54
CA VAL A 50 -16.54 -1.50 4.38
C VAL A 50 -17.32 -0.27 4.81
N VAL A 51 -16.78 0.89 4.45
CA VAL A 51 -17.40 2.20 4.64
C VAL A 51 -17.72 2.81 3.27
N THR A 52 -18.89 3.43 3.14
CA THR A 52 -19.27 4.13 1.91
C THR A 52 -19.34 5.62 2.18
N MET A 53 -18.44 6.37 1.57
CA MET A 53 -18.39 7.83 1.66
C MET A 53 -19.28 8.45 0.58
N LYS A 54 -20.27 9.23 0.99
CA LYS A 54 -21.27 9.86 0.12
C LYS A 54 -20.99 11.36 -0.02
N PRO A 55 -21.40 12.00 -1.13
CA PRO A 55 -21.28 13.45 -1.31
C PRO A 55 -22.33 14.25 -0.55
N ASP A 56 -23.38 13.59 -0.02
CA ASP A 56 -24.52 14.24 0.63
C ASP A 56 -24.10 14.87 1.95
N TYR A 57 -24.60 16.08 2.22
CA TYR A 57 -24.32 16.78 3.47
C TYR A 57 -25.25 16.32 4.60
N THR A 58 -24.69 16.24 5.79
CA THR A 58 -25.39 16.08 7.06
C THR A 58 -25.02 17.27 7.97
N PRO A 59 -25.71 17.49 9.09
CA PRO A 59 -25.34 18.55 10.03
C PRO A 59 -23.90 18.45 10.57
N GLN A 60 -23.31 17.26 10.57
CA GLN A 60 -21.98 16.99 11.11
C GLN A 60 -20.89 16.92 10.04
N GLY A 61 -21.23 16.82 8.76
CA GLY A 61 -20.27 16.68 7.67
C GLY A 61 -20.91 16.03 6.45
N LEU A 62 -20.17 15.16 5.77
CA LEU A 62 -20.67 14.38 4.65
C LEU A 62 -21.17 13.02 5.15
N LYS A 63 -22.18 12.51 4.49
CA LYS A 63 -22.81 11.23 4.83
C LYS A 63 -21.84 10.07 4.68
N LEU A 64 -21.81 9.21 5.70
CA LEU A 64 -21.06 7.96 5.71
C LEU A 64 -22.02 6.82 6.00
N GLU A 65 -21.88 5.72 5.28
CA GLU A 65 -22.62 4.48 5.51
C GLU A 65 -21.64 3.38 5.88
N LEU A 66 -21.95 2.62 6.92
CA LEU A 66 -21.16 1.50 7.40
C LEU A 66 -21.88 0.20 7.09
N GLU A 67 -21.15 -0.84 6.68
CA GLU A 67 -21.72 -2.19 6.62
C GLU A 67 -22.16 -2.66 8.01
N PRO A 68 -23.22 -3.47 8.12
CA PRO A 68 -23.76 -3.90 9.42
C PRO A 68 -22.75 -4.63 10.31
N GLY A 69 -21.74 -5.28 9.73
CA GLY A 69 -20.67 -5.98 10.46
C GLY A 69 -19.60 -5.09 11.07
N CYS A 70 -19.53 -3.81 10.66
CA CYS A 70 -18.49 -2.87 11.11
C CYS A 70 -18.32 -2.78 12.63
N PRO A 71 -19.40 -2.58 13.43
CA PRO A 71 -19.25 -2.47 14.89
C PRO A 71 -18.77 -3.75 15.57
N ALA A 72 -18.99 -4.91 14.96
CA ALA A 72 -18.49 -6.18 15.50
C ALA A 72 -17.00 -6.37 15.17
N ALA A 73 -16.57 -6.01 13.96
CA ALA A 73 -15.17 -6.09 13.53
C ALA A 73 -14.31 -5.01 14.19
N LEU A 74 -14.77 -3.77 14.14
CA LEU A 74 -14.07 -2.58 14.63
C LEU A 74 -15.00 -1.79 15.56
N PRO A 75 -15.01 -2.05 16.87
CA PRO A 75 -16.03 -1.53 17.81
C PRO A 75 -16.19 -0.02 17.84
N PHE A 76 -15.14 0.76 17.55
CA PHE A 76 -15.21 2.22 17.54
C PHE A 76 -16.06 2.77 16.38
N THR A 77 -16.31 1.97 15.34
CA THR A 77 -17.11 2.41 14.19
C THR A 77 -18.56 2.71 14.53
N LYS A 78 -19.08 2.18 15.65
CA LYS A 78 -20.41 2.53 16.18
C LYS A 78 -20.58 4.02 16.48
N ASP A 79 -19.49 4.72 16.76
CA ASP A 79 -19.49 6.14 17.11
C ASP A 79 -19.37 7.04 15.84
N ILE A 80 -19.08 6.46 14.67
CA ILE A 80 -18.94 7.21 13.44
C ILE A 80 -20.31 7.50 12.81
N SER A 81 -20.54 8.74 12.46
CA SER A 81 -21.79 9.19 11.83
C SER A 81 -21.61 10.00 10.55
N ALA A 82 -20.44 10.58 10.33
CA ALA A 82 -20.13 11.41 9.18
C ALA A 82 -18.63 11.40 8.85
N TRP A 83 -18.29 11.94 7.68
CA TRP A 83 -16.91 12.18 7.29
C TRP A 83 -16.71 13.60 6.79
N SER A 84 -15.47 14.07 6.78
CA SER A 84 -15.08 15.37 6.25
C SER A 84 -13.62 15.36 5.83
N VAL A 85 -13.22 16.37 5.04
CA VAL A 85 -11.81 16.70 4.82
C VAL A 85 -11.45 17.84 5.77
N ALA A 86 -10.46 17.64 6.61
CA ALA A 86 -9.94 18.62 7.56
C ALA A 86 -8.58 19.15 7.04
N GLY A 87 -8.43 20.48 6.98
CA GLY A 87 -7.24 21.06 6.34
C GLY A 87 -7.22 20.78 4.84
N LEU A 88 -6.07 20.34 4.32
CA LEU A 88 -5.85 20.07 2.90
C LEU A 88 -5.81 18.56 2.58
N ASP A 89 -5.43 17.72 3.55
CA ASP A 89 -4.96 16.35 3.35
C ASP A 89 -5.47 15.33 4.38
N ILE A 90 -6.32 15.75 5.32
CA ILE A 90 -6.81 14.88 6.39
C ILE A 90 -8.24 14.42 6.07
N VAL A 91 -8.44 13.11 5.98
CA VAL A 91 -9.77 12.48 5.95
C VAL A 91 -10.19 12.18 7.37
N ARG A 92 -11.24 12.84 7.84
CA ARG A 92 -11.76 12.72 9.20
C ARG A 92 -13.04 11.91 9.24
N LEU A 93 -13.09 10.86 10.05
CA LEU A 93 -14.32 10.21 10.45
C LEU A 93 -14.75 10.77 11.81
N GLN A 94 -15.99 11.20 11.92
CA GLN A 94 -16.48 11.97 13.07
C GLN A 94 -17.79 11.44 13.63
N ASN A 95 -18.00 11.73 14.90
CA ASN A 95 -19.21 11.31 15.63
C ASN A 95 -20.40 12.26 15.38
N SER A 96 -21.54 11.97 16.02
CA SER A 96 -22.76 12.77 15.92
C SER A 96 -22.64 14.19 16.48
N LYS A 97 -21.55 14.50 17.19
CA LYS A 97 -21.26 15.86 17.70
C LYS A 97 -20.29 16.62 16.79
N GLY A 98 -19.77 15.97 15.72
CA GLY A 98 -18.73 16.54 14.85
C GLY A 98 -17.31 16.41 15.40
N GLU A 99 -17.11 15.65 16.50
CA GLU A 99 -15.78 15.40 17.07
C GLU A 99 -15.08 14.28 16.28
N SER A 100 -13.76 14.38 16.11
CA SER A 100 -12.96 13.36 15.43
C SER A 100 -13.01 12.03 16.21
N VAL A 101 -13.37 10.95 15.53
CA VAL A 101 -13.21 9.58 15.98
C VAL A 101 -11.87 9.04 15.56
N ILE A 102 -11.45 9.33 14.30
CA ILE A 102 -10.15 9.02 13.74
C ILE A 102 -9.87 9.95 12.55
N ASP A 103 -8.65 10.41 12.46
CA ASP A 103 -8.12 11.20 11.36
C ASP A 103 -7.14 10.35 10.55
N PHE A 104 -7.27 10.38 9.23
CA PHE A 104 -6.43 9.64 8.29
C PHE A 104 -5.61 10.60 7.44
N THR A 105 -4.33 10.30 7.24
CA THR A 105 -3.43 10.99 6.31
C THR A 105 -2.97 10.02 5.23
N GLU A 106 -2.86 10.49 4.00
CA GLU A 106 -2.35 9.67 2.91
C GLU A 106 -0.86 9.36 3.12
N VAL A 107 -0.50 8.08 3.07
CA VAL A 107 0.88 7.59 3.19
C VAL A 107 1.42 7.08 1.87
N GLU A 108 0.52 6.52 1.05
CA GLU A 108 0.75 6.13 -0.34
C GLU A 108 -0.50 6.43 -1.15
N THR A 109 -0.39 6.53 -2.47
CA THR A 109 -1.54 6.85 -3.34
C THR A 109 -2.72 5.92 -3.08
N GLY A 110 -3.82 6.49 -2.55
CA GLY A 110 -5.06 5.79 -2.23
C GLY A 110 -5.00 4.92 -0.96
N ILE A 111 -3.93 5.02 -0.17
CA ILE A 111 -3.77 4.35 1.13
C ILE A 111 -3.58 5.43 2.20
N PHE A 112 -4.47 5.43 3.17
CA PHE A 112 -4.50 6.39 4.26
C PHE A 112 -4.31 5.68 5.59
N GLU A 113 -3.48 6.24 6.46
CA GLU A 113 -3.27 5.74 7.83
C GLU A 113 -3.87 6.67 8.86
N GLY A 114 -4.48 6.06 9.89
CA GLY A 114 -5.02 6.76 11.05
C GLY A 114 -4.65 6.06 12.35
N VAL A 115 -4.29 6.84 13.36
CA VAL A 115 -3.90 6.31 14.67
C VAL A 115 -5.00 6.56 15.69
N ARG A 116 -5.40 5.51 16.41
CA ARG A 116 -6.24 5.61 17.61
C ARG A 116 -5.40 5.31 18.83
N SER A 117 -5.32 6.30 19.74
CA SER A 117 -4.50 6.19 20.94
C SER A 117 -4.93 5.01 21.82
N GLY A 118 -4.00 4.09 22.09
CA GLY A 118 -4.25 2.88 22.87
C GLY A 118 -4.92 1.72 22.12
N GLU A 119 -5.30 1.89 20.86
CA GLU A 119 -5.92 0.84 20.04
C GLU A 119 -5.05 0.40 18.85
N GLY A 120 -4.22 1.29 18.30
CA GLY A 120 -3.31 0.97 17.20
C GLY A 120 -3.48 1.84 15.97
N VAL A 121 -2.91 1.35 14.86
CA VAL A 121 -2.96 1.97 13.53
C VAL A 121 -4.04 1.29 12.70
N TYR A 122 -4.76 2.08 11.92
CA TYR A 122 -5.80 1.63 11.00
C TYR A 122 -5.49 2.13 9.60
N ILE A 123 -5.84 1.32 8.63
CA ILE A 123 -5.70 1.62 7.20
C ILE A 123 -7.08 1.89 6.61
N LEU A 124 -7.16 2.92 5.77
CA LEU A 124 -8.31 3.22 4.94
C LEU A 124 -7.86 3.22 3.48
N GLN A 125 -8.37 2.30 2.67
CA GLN A 125 -7.96 2.15 1.27
C GLN A 125 -9.16 1.91 0.36
N ASN A 126 -9.02 2.27 -0.92
CA ASN A 126 -10.09 2.06 -1.89
C ASN A 126 -10.47 0.57 -1.95
N LEU A 127 -11.78 0.25 -1.83
CA LEU A 127 -12.26 -1.13 -1.74
C LEU A 127 -11.92 -1.95 -2.99
N ALA A 128 -11.95 -1.37 -4.18
CA ALA A 128 -11.60 -2.08 -5.41
C ALA A 128 -10.09 -2.42 -5.44
N ALA A 129 -9.23 -1.51 -4.98
CA ALA A 129 -7.80 -1.77 -4.83
C ALA A 129 -7.53 -2.83 -3.76
N ALA A 130 -8.19 -2.75 -2.60
CA ALA A 130 -8.11 -3.74 -1.53
C ALA A 130 -8.50 -5.15 -2.01
N ARG A 131 -9.61 -5.27 -2.73
CA ARG A 131 -10.08 -6.53 -3.30
C ARG A 131 -9.17 -7.06 -4.41
N SER A 132 -8.59 -6.17 -5.21
CA SER A 132 -7.61 -6.55 -6.24
C SER A 132 -6.34 -7.12 -5.60
N LEU A 133 -5.85 -6.51 -4.53
CA LEU A 133 -4.70 -6.99 -3.76
C LEU A 133 -5.01 -8.36 -3.11
N ALA A 134 -6.15 -8.49 -2.43
CA ALA A 134 -6.57 -9.74 -1.83
C ALA A 134 -6.71 -10.87 -2.86
N LYS A 135 -7.30 -10.57 -4.03
CA LYS A 135 -7.40 -11.53 -5.14
C LYS A 135 -6.03 -11.93 -5.67
N SER A 136 -5.09 -11.00 -5.74
CA SER A 136 -3.71 -11.31 -6.16
C SER A 136 -3.01 -12.21 -5.15
N MET A 137 -3.22 -12.01 -3.85
CA MET A 137 -2.69 -12.87 -2.80
C MET A 137 -3.30 -14.28 -2.86
N ASP A 138 -4.63 -14.41 -3.01
CA ASP A 138 -5.30 -15.71 -3.17
C ASP A 138 -4.76 -16.48 -4.39
N GLN A 139 -4.40 -15.76 -5.46
CA GLN A 139 -3.77 -16.35 -6.63
C GLN A 139 -2.36 -16.87 -6.35
N MET A 140 -1.68 -16.35 -5.35
CA MET A 140 -0.33 -16.82 -4.97
C MET A 140 -0.36 -18.06 -4.08
N ILE A 141 -1.44 -18.30 -3.34
CA ILE A 141 -1.57 -19.46 -2.46
C ILE A 141 -1.59 -20.76 -3.27
N GLY A 142 -0.81 -21.75 -2.84
CA GLY A 142 -0.75 -23.07 -3.45
C GLY A 142 0.67 -23.55 -3.77
N ASP A 143 0.73 -24.53 -4.65
CA ASP A 143 1.97 -25.22 -5.02
C ASP A 143 2.74 -24.47 -6.12
N TRP A 144 4.03 -24.32 -5.89
CA TRP A 144 4.97 -23.66 -6.80
C TRP A 144 6.22 -24.49 -7.03
N ALA A 145 6.80 -24.37 -8.21
CA ALA A 145 8.13 -24.90 -8.51
C ALA A 145 9.12 -23.76 -8.70
N MET A 146 10.29 -23.87 -8.11
CA MET A 146 11.45 -23.08 -8.47
C MET A 146 12.23 -23.81 -9.54
N VAL A 147 12.53 -23.12 -10.63
CA VAL A 147 13.28 -23.65 -11.76
C VAL A 147 14.45 -22.74 -12.11
N ARG A 148 15.51 -23.28 -12.67
CA ARG A 148 16.59 -22.50 -13.28
C ARG A 148 16.23 -22.08 -14.69
N GLY A 149 16.98 -21.13 -15.26
CA GLY A 149 16.76 -20.65 -16.61
C GLY A 149 16.76 -21.73 -17.71
N ASN A 150 17.40 -22.86 -17.45
CA ASN A 150 17.39 -24.04 -18.32
C ASN A 150 16.17 -24.96 -18.15
N GLY A 151 15.21 -24.60 -17.29
CA GLY A 151 13.98 -25.34 -17.01
C GLY A 151 14.13 -26.45 -15.95
N ASN A 152 15.31 -26.65 -15.36
CA ASN A 152 15.51 -27.66 -14.30
C ASN A 152 14.81 -27.20 -13.01
N THR A 153 13.92 -28.04 -12.48
CA THR A 153 13.30 -27.82 -11.17
C THR A 153 14.33 -28.04 -10.07
N VAL A 154 14.51 -27.03 -9.23
CA VAL A 154 15.49 -27.05 -8.12
C VAL A 154 14.81 -27.13 -6.74
N CYS A 155 13.53 -26.78 -6.64
CA CYS A 155 12.76 -26.89 -5.40
C CYS A 155 11.26 -26.79 -5.68
N GLY A 156 10.46 -27.52 -4.91
CA GLY A 156 9.03 -27.24 -4.77
C GLY A 156 8.76 -26.47 -3.49
N LEU A 157 7.75 -25.58 -3.49
CA LEU A 157 7.31 -24.90 -2.29
C LEU A 157 5.79 -24.73 -2.28
N VAL A 158 5.25 -24.47 -1.10
CA VAL A 158 3.84 -24.16 -0.91
C VAL A 158 3.75 -22.79 -0.25
N LEU A 159 3.12 -21.84 -0.93
CA LEU A 159 2.74 -20.56 -0.35
C LEU A 159 1.39 -20.72 0.33
N THR A 160 1.27 -20.35 1.58
CA THR A 160 0.03 -20.48 2.36
C THR A 160 -0.53 -19.13 2.76
N ASN A 161 -1.75 -19.10 3.25
CA ASN A 161 -2.36 -17.95 3.92
C ASN A 161 -2.30 -18.06 5.45
N ASN A 162 -1.48 -18.98 6.00
CA ASN A 162 -1.26 -19.07 7.43
C ASN A 162 -0.44 -17.87 7.87
N ASP A 163 -0.93 -17.14 8.85
CA ASP A 163 -0.25 -15.98 9.42
C ASP A 163 1.12 -16.38 10.01
N ALA A 164 2.16 -15.61 9.68
CA ALA A 164 3.50 -15.71 10.24
C ALA A 164 3.92 -14.45 11.02
N GLY A 165 2.99 -13.49 11.21
CA GLY A 165 3.24 -12.20 11.85
C GLY A 165 3.86 -11.16 10.90
N HIS A 166 3.75 -9.87 11.25
CA HIS A 166 4.31 -8.75 10.47
C HIS A 166 3.88 -8.74 9.00
N ASP A 167 2.59 -9.01 8.74
CA ASP A 167 1.99 -9.10 7.38
C ASP A 167 2.63 -10.17 6.49
N ASN A 168 3.30 -11.15 7.08
CA ASN A 168 3.87 -12.28 6.38
C ASN A 168 3.00 -13.53 6.53
N PHE A 169 3.12 -14.44 5.57
CA PHE A 169 2.48 -15.74 5.54
C PHE A 169 3.53 -16.86 5.52
N GLN A 170 3.15 -18.05 6.00
CA GLN A 170 4.08 -19.18 6.03
C GLN A 170 4.32 -19.73 4.63
N VAL A 171 5.57 -20.12 4.36
CA VAL A 171 5.98 -20.93 3.21
C VAL A 171 6.59 -22.25 3.67
N PHE A 172 6.29 -23.31 2.94
CA PHE A 172 6.86 -24.62 3.19
C PHE A 172 7.63 -25.11 1.99
N LEU A 173 8.88 -25.50 2.19
CA LEU A 173 9.67 -26.16 1.16
C LEU A 173 9.31 -27.64 1.06
N LYS A 174 9.18 -28.14 -0.18
CA LYS A 174 9.05 -29.58 -0.44
C LYS A 174 10.41 -30.27 -0.32
N PRO A 175 10.44 -31.58 -0.04
CA PRO A 175 11.70 -32.32 0.00
C PRO A 175 12.49 -32.24 -1.31
N LYS A 176 13.83 -32.33 -1.22
CA LYS A 176 14.78 -32.37 -2.33
C LYS A 176 15.00 -31.03 -3.03
N CYS A 177 15.04 -29.92 -2.29
CA CYS A 177 15.56 -28.67 -2.80
C CYS A 177 17.07 -28.73 -3.03
N ASP A 178 17.56 -27.97 -4.02
CA ASP A 178 19.00 -27.77 -4.22
C ASP A 178 19.61 -26.99 -3.04
N SER A 179 20.94 -26.96 -2.98
CA SER A 179 21.67 -26.31 -1.90
C SER A 179 21.43 -24.79 -1.83
N THR A 180 21.15 -24.13 -2.95
CA THR A 180 20.90 -22.70 -2.98
C THR A 180 19.60 -22.37 -2.22
N VAL A 181 18.52 -23.07 -2.55
CA VAL A 181 17.23 -22.87 -1.89
C VAL A 181 17.23 -23.42 -0.47
N ALA A 182 17.86 -24.58 -0.25
CA ALA A 182 17.96 -25.20 1.06
C ALA A 182 18.78 -24.35 2.06
N ASN A 183 19.82 -23.65 1.60
CA ASN A 183 20.62 -22.76 2.45
C ASN A 183 19.91 -21.44 2.74
N PHE A 184 19.16 -20.89 1.79
CA PHE A 184 18.32 -19.71 2.02
C PHE A 184 17.16 -20.05 2.97
N ALA A 185 16.56 -21.24 2.83
CA ALA A 185 15.52 -21.80 3.71
C ALA A 185 14.40 -20.79 4.04
N PRO A 186 13.64 -20.29 3.05
CA PRO A 186 12.56 -19.35 3.32
C PRO A 186 11.47 -20.03 4.17
N THR A 187 10.99 -19.31 5.19
CA THR A 187 9.92 -19.74 6.10
C THR A 187 8.68 -18.87 5.98
N GLN A 188 8.84 -17.66 5.42
CA GLN A 188 7.76 -16.69 5.29
C GLN A 188 7.74 -16.09 3.86
N TRP A 189 6.57 -15.58 3.49
CA TRP A 189 6.40 -14.85 2.23
C TRP A 189 5.38 -13.72 2.40
N ARG A 190 5.45 -12.71 1.53
CA ARG A 190 4.43 -11.69 1.34
C ARG A 190 4.42 -11.18 -0.09
N LEU A 191 3.32 -10.53 -0.47
CA LEU A 191 3.23 -9.75 -1.70
C LEU A 191 3.36 -8.27 -1.33
N GLU A 192 4.37 -7.60 -1.86
CA GLU A 192 4.66 -6.20 -1.59
C GLU A 192 5.03 -5.49 -2.89
N HIS A 193 4.40 -4.35 -3.17
CA HIS A 193 4.62 -3.56 -4.40
C HIS A 193 4.60 -4.38 -5.71
N GLY A 194 3.76 -5.41 -5.79
CA GLY A 194 3.68 -6.29 -6.95
C GLY A 194 4.81 -7.32 -7.06
N GLN A 195 5.65 -7.46 -6.02
CA GLN A 195 6.71 -8.47 -5.92
C GLN A 195 6.33 -9.55 -4.90
N ILE A 196 6.71 -10.80 -5.17
CA ILE A 196 6.72 -11.84 -4.13
C ILE A 196 8.03 -11.72 -3.35
N MET A 197 7.93 -11.55 -2.05
CA MET A 197 9.07 -11.60 -1.15
C MET A 197 9.07 -12.94 -0.43
N LEU A 198 10.16 -13.69 -0.54
CA LEU A 198 10.44 -14.84 0.31
C LEU A 198 11.44 -14.42 1.39
N ILE A 199 11.17 -14.79 2.64
CA ILE A 199 11.90 -14.32 3.81
C ILE A 199 12.40 -15.53 4.59
N ALA A 200 13.69 -15.55 4.88
CA ALA A 200 14.33 -16.55 5.73
C ALA A 200 14.29 -16.12 7.21
N ASP A 201 14.46 -17.06 8.13
CA ASP A 201 14.44 -16.80 9.58
C ASP A 201 15.51 -15.80 10.05
N ASN A 202 16.63 -15.70 9.32
CA ASN A 202 17.70 -14.75 9.61
C ASN A 202 17.41 -13.32 9.11
N GLY A 203 16.25 -13.11 8.46
CA GLY A 203 15.82 -11.84 7.89
C GLY A 203 16.29 -11.58 6.45
N ASP A 204 17.06 -12.49 5.85
CA ASP A 204 17.42 -12.38 4.42
C ASP A 204 16.16 -12.50 3.56
N THR A 205 16.12 -11.76 2.44
CA THR A 205 14.96 -11.73 1.55
C THR A 205 15.34 -11.99 0.09
N TRP A 206 14.50 -12.75 -0.58
CA TRP A 206 14.51 -12.89 -2.03
C TRP A 206 13.29 -12.20 -2.62
N HIS A 207 13.49 -11.40 -3.66
CA HIS A 207 12.45 -10.63 -4.33
C HIS A 207 12.21 -11.22 -5.71
N PHE A 208 10.94 -11.50 -6.04
CA PHE A 208 10.56 -12.02 -7.34
C PHE A 208 9.60 -11.04 -8.01
N GLU A 209 9.90 -10.70 -9.27
CA GLU A 209 9.04 -9.87 -10.12
C GLU A 209 8.35 -10.72 -11.17
N ALA A 210 7.09 -10.39 -11.47
CA ALA A 210 6.36 -11.05 -12.54
C ALA A 210 6.91 -10.59 -13.89
N ASP A 211 7.17 -11.54 -14.80
CA ASP A 211 7.46 -11.26 -16.21
C ASP A 211 6.18 -11.25 -17.07
N ASP A 212 6.31 -10.91 -18.35
CA ASP A 212 5.20 -10.85 -19.32
C ASP A 212 4.47 -12.20 -19.52
N ASN A 213 5.07 -13.30 -19.09
CA ASN A 213 4.53 -14.66 -19.20
C ASN A 213 3.89 -15.13 -17.88
N ALA A 214 3.66 -14.24 -16.93
CA ALA A 214 3.17 -14.54 -15.58
C ALA A 214 4.06 -15.51 -14.80
N GLN A 215 5.36 -15.54 -15.10
CA GLN A 215 6.39 -16.22 -14.33
C GLN A 215 7.04 -15.24 -13.36
N TRP A 216 7.47 -15.71 -12.23
CA TRP A 216 8.09 -14.86 -11.21
C TRP A 216 9.60 -15.08 -11.18
N ARG A 217 10.37 -14.06 -11.54
CA ARG A 217 11.83 -14.10 -11.68
C ARG A 217 12.51 -13.43 -10.50
N LEU A 218 13.51 -14.10 -9.91
CA LEU A 218 14.33 -13.52 -8.82
C LEU A 218 15.11 -12.29 -9.33
N VAL A 219 15.08 -11.21 -8.56
CA VAL A 219 15.81 -9.97 -8.84
C VAL A 219 16.86 -9.70 -7.74
N PRO A 220 18.04 -9.15 -8.09
CA PRO A 220 18.50 -8.82 -9.43
C PRO A 220 18.71 -10.06 -10.31
N ASP A 221 18.48 -9.91 -11.61
CA ASP A 221 18.61 -11.00 -12.57
C ASP A 221 20.06 -11.52 -12.65
N SER A 222 20.22 -12.81 -12.93
CA SER A 222 21.51 -13.48 -13.01
C SER A 222 21.62 -14.27 -14.32
N ALA A 223 22.85 -14.71 -14.65
CA ALA A 223 23.09 -15.55 -15.83
C ALA A 223 22.35 -16.90 -15.79
N ASP A 224 22.03 -17.40 -14.58
CA ASP A 224 21.19 -18.58 -14.34
C ASP A 224 20.02 -18.19 -13.42
N PRO A 225 18.98 -17.57 -13.97
CA PRO A 225 17.90 -16.98 -13.17
C PRO A 225 17.11 -18.07 -12.44
N LEU A 226 16.70 -17.74 -11.22
CA LEU A 226 15.74 -18.54 -10.47
C LEU A 226 14.33 -18.02 -10.77
N ILE A 227 13.45 -18.91 -11.17
CA ILE A 227 12.09 -18.58 -11.61
C ILE A 227 11.11 -19.42 -10.82
N MET A 228 10.02 -18.79 -10.33
CA MET A 228 8.89 -19.48 -9.71
C MET A 228 7.78 -19.67 -10.72
N LEU A 229 7.32 -20.91 -10.86
CA LEU A 229 6.22 -21.33 -11.72
C LEU A 229 5.12 -21.96 -10.88
N ARG A 230 3.86 -21.61 -11.16
CA ARG A 230 2.71 -22.25 -10.51
C ARG A 230 2.57 -23.70 -11.00
N GLN A 231 2.25 -24.62 -10.09
CA GLN A 231 2.02 -26.04 -10.38
C GLN A 231 0.54 -26.38 -10.51
#